data_96a4bb8313bb24e8586909bdcc33911d
#
_entry.id   96a4bb8313bb24e8586909bdcc33911d
#
_cell.length_a   1.000
_cell.length_b   1.000
_cell.length_c   1.000
_cell.angle_alpha   90.00
_cell.angle_beta   90.00
_cell.angle_gamma   90.00
#
_symmetry.space_group_name_H-M   'P 1'
#
loop_
_entity.id
_entity.type
_entity.pdbx_description
1 polymer ?
#
loop_
_entity_poly.entity_id
_entity_poly.type
_entity_poly.pdbx_seq_one_letter_code
_entity_poly.pdbx_strand_id
1 'polypeptide(L)'
;MKLASFGEQAALILSALAIFSEAAAEGPAFSPEHLRALQSKVHDVAGKGLTATVSLFSEASESSGSGVIISRNGLILTAGHVVEGLEEVTVVFSDGKQARGRVLGSNLSKDSAMVKLAEEVEWPFVELGDSRGVEVGNFVVSLGHAGGFDALRPPPVRFGRVVALNPLGFIGSDCALIGGDSGGPLFNLKGEVIAIHSSIGASLSANNHTGVQNFRTDWERLINGETWGRLTMNPLMNPDRPVIGFNVA
;
A
#
# COMPACT_ATOMS: atom_id res chain seq x y z
N MET A 1 48.27 -52.43 5.77
CA MET A 1 47.11 -51.47 5.86
C MET A 1 46.70 -51.40 7.34
N LYS A 2 47.12 -50.35 8.11
CA LYS A 2 46.85 -50.26 9.55
C LYS A 2 45.43 -49.68 9.72
N LEU A 3 44.55 -50.43 10.37
CA LEU A 3 43.23 -49.96 10.79
C LEU A 3 43.44 -48.90 11.87
N ALA A 4 42.88 -47.70 11.66
CA ALA A 4 42.87 -46.67 12.67
C ALA A 4 42.09 -47.16 13.90
N SER A 5 42.56 -46.81 15.11
CA SER A 5 41.98 -47.28 16.34
C SER A 5 40.62 -46.66 16.60
N PHE A 6 39.72 -47.35 17.28
CA PHE A 6 38.35 -46.91 17.57
C PHE A 6 38.32 -45.54 18.27
N GLY A 7 39.38 -45.13 18.98
CA GLY A 7 39.53 -43.84 19.61
C GLY A 7 39.76 -42.67 18.66
N GLU A 8 40.49 -42.88 17.56
CA GLU A 8 40.76 -41.83 16.58
C GLU A 8 39.53 -41.50 15.71
N GLN A 9 38.68 -42.51 15.44
CA GLN A 9 37.43 -42.30 14.73
C GLN A 9 36.37 -41.56 15.59
N ALA A 10 36.33 -41.84 16.89
CA ALA A 10 35.45 -41.13 17.83
C ALA A 10 35.85 -39.65 18.01
N ALA A 11 37.16 -39.34 18.05
CA ALA A 11 37.66 -37.97 18.13
C ALA A 11 37.35 -37.14 16.86
N LEU A 12 37.41 -37.76 15.67
CA LEU A 12 37.07 -37.12 14.39
C LEU A 12 35.56 -36.82 14.29
N ILE A 13 34.68 -37.68 14.80
CA ILE A 13 33.25 -37.48 14.81
C ILE A 13 32.85 -36.38 15.82
N LEU A 14 33.47 -36.35 16.99
CA LEU A 14 33.22 -35.29 17.99
C LEU A 14 33.72 -33.92 17.53
N SER A 15 34.85 -33.82 16.82
CA SER A 15 35.33 -32.56 16.25
C SER A 15 34.44 -32.06 15.08
N ALA A 16 33.91 -32.97 14.26
CA ALA A 16 32.98 -32.62 13.21
C ALA A 16 31.63 -32.14 13.74
N LEU A 17 31.12 -32.74 14.83
CA LEU A 17 29.89 -32.24 15.50
C LEU A 17 30.09 -30.88 16.15
N ALA A 18 31.26 -30.58 16.71
CA ALA A 18 31.57 -29.27 17.29
C ALA A 18 31.62 -28.17 16.23
N ILE A 19 32.14 -28.45 15.03
CA ILE A 19 32.17 -27.48 13.92
C ILE A 19 30.77 -27.21 13.37
N PHE A 20 29.87 -28.20 13.37
CA PHE A 20 28.48 -28.00 12.97
C PHE A 20 27.62 -27.25 14.02
N SER A 21 28.02 -27.31 15.29
CA SER A 21 27.32 -26.59 16.37
C SER A 21 27.62 -25.08 16.40
N GLU A 22 28.80 -24.64 15.95
CA GLU A 22 29.14 -23.20 15.88
C GLU A 22 28.61 -22.51 14.61
N ALA A 23 28.37 -23.26 13.54
CA ALA A 23 27.84 -22.68 12.28
C ALA A 23 26.31 -22.51 12.27
N ALA A 24 25.60 -22.94 13.30
CA ALA A 24 24.13 -22.85 13.39
C ALA A 24 23.61 -21.63 14.17
N ALA A 25 24.45 -20.70 14.55
CA ALA A 25 24.08 -19.59 15.43
C ALA A 25 24.56 -18.23 14.94
N GLU A 26 24.26 -17.80 13.74
CA GLU A 26 24.28 -16.37 13.40
C GLU A 26 23.45 -16.08 12.14
N GLY A 27 22.15 -16.42 12.18
CA GLY A 27 21.17 -15.61 11.47
C GLY A 27 20.85 -14.40 12.35
N PRO A 28 20.44 -13.25 11.80
CA PRO A 28 20.04 -12.13 12.63
C PRO A 28 18.88 -12.60 13.51
N ALA A 29 19.19 -12.90 14.76
CA ALA A 29 18.18 -13.29 15.74
C ALA A 29 17.22 -12.12 15.87
N PHE A 30 15.97 -12.29 15.44
CA PHE A 30 14.87 -11.38 15.76
C PHE A 30 14.75 -11.33 17.28
N SER A 31 15.49 -10.41 17.91
CA SER A 31 15.38 -10.27 19.36
C SER A 31 13.99 -9.72 19.71
N PRO A 32 13.46 -10.03 20.89
CA PRO A 32 12.21 -9.45 21.36
C PRO A 32 12.21 -7.91 21.31
N GLU A 33 13.38 -7.27 21.47
CA GLU A 33 13.54 -5.82 21.36
C GLU A 33 13.31 -5.33 19.93
N HIS A 34 13.84 -6.02 18.91
CA HIS A 34 13.61 -5.69 17.52
C HIS A 34 12.12 -5.80 17.13
N LEU A 35 11.44 -6.83 17.61
CA LEU A 35 10.01 -7.00 17.38
C LEU A 35 9.18 -5.90 18.05
N ARG A 36 9.52 -5.50 19.29
CA ARG A 36 8.85 -4.38 19.96
C ARG A 36 9.10 -3.05 19.25
N ALA A 37 10.34 -2.81 18.79
CA ALA A 37 10.67 -1.62 18.03
C ALA A 37 9.90 -1.56 16.69
N LEU A 38 9.74 -2.69 16.00
CA LEU A 38 8.93 -2.78 14.79
C LEU A 38 7.45 -2.51 15.08
N GLN A 39 6.90 -3.13 16.13
CA GLN A 39 5.53 -2.89 16.57
C GLN A 39 5.29 -1.41 16.90
N SER A 40 6.21 -0.76 17.61
CA SER A 40 6.11 0.67 17.91
C SER A 40 6.04 1.51 16.63
N LYS A 41 6.91 1.24 15.64
CA LYS A 41 6.87 1.93 14.36
C LYS A 41 5.54 1.75 13.63
N VAL A 42 4.98 0.54 13.62
CA VAL A 42 3.67 0.27 13.02
C VAL A 42 2.57 1.07 13.72
N HIS A 43 2.58 1.14 15.05
CA HIS A 43 1.64 1.94 15.84
C HIS A 43 1.76 3.43 15.52
N ASP A 44 3.00 3.97 15.43
CA ASP A 44 3.24 5.38 15.12
C ASP A 44 2.73 5.73 13.71
N VAL A 45 3.00 4.87 12.73
CA VAL A 45 2.50 5.01 11.35
C VAL A 45 0.97 4.97 11.32
N ALA A 46 0.36 3.99 11.99
CA ALA A 46 -1.09 3.84 12.07
C ALA A 46 -1.73 5.07 12.75
N GLY A 47 -1.20 5.53 13.88
CA GLY A 47 -1.72 6.69 14.61
C GLY A 47 -1.75 7.95 13.77
N LYS A 48 -0.68 8.25 13.03
CA LYS A 48 -0.62 9.39 12.09
C LYS A 48 -1.51 9.16 10.87
N GLY A 49 -1.43 7.97 10.27
CA GLY A 49 -2.16 7.64 9.05
C GLY A 49 -3.67 7.67 9.23
N LEU A 50 -4.19 7.21 10.36
CA LEU A 50 -5.63 7.16 10.64
C LEU A 50 -6.29 8.55 10.61
N THR A 51 -5.60 9.61 11.04
CA THR A 51 -6.14 10.97 11.04
C THR A 51 -6.23 11.58 9.65
N ALA A 52 -5.40 11.12 8.71
CA ALA A 52 -5.34 11.62 7.34
C ALA A 52 -6.00 10.67 6.33
N THR A 53 -6.36 9.44 6.73
CA THR A 53 -7.09 8.49 5.87
C THR A 53 -8.58 8.76 5.98
N VAL A 54 -9.23 8.99 4.84
CA VAL A 54 -10.64 9.36 4.75
C VAL A 54 -11.41 8.37 3.89
N SER A 55 -12.72 8.24 4.14
CA SER A 55 -13.63 7.58 3.21
C SER A 55 -14.14 8.59 2.19
N LEU A 56 -14.19 8.19 0.94
CA LEU A 56 -14.79 8.94 -0.16
C LEU A 56 -16.09 8.26 -0.55
N PHE A 57 -17.18 9.00 -0.55
CA PHE A 57 -18.51 8.49 -0.87
C PHE A 57 -19.16 9.35 -1.95
N SER A 58 -19.85 8.70 -2.88
CA SER A 58 -20.69 9.38 -3.89
C SER A 58 -22.11 8.84 -3.79
N GLU A 59 -23.05 9.75 -3.51
CA GLU A 59 -24.50 9.44 -3.53
C GLU A 59 -24.97 9.09 -4.94
N ALA A 60 -24.38 9.72 -5.96
CA ALA A 60 -24.80 9.52 -7.35
C ALA A 60 -24.50 8.12 -7.89
N SER A 61 -23.42 7.49 -7.45
CA SER A 61 -23.01 6.14 -7.89
C SER A 61 -23.17 5.09 -6.80
N GLU A 62 -23.63 5.45 -5.60
CA GLU A 62 -23.69 4.61 -4.39
C GLU A 62 -22.35 3.87 -4.12
N SER A 63 -21.24 4.47 -4.60
CA SER A 63 -19.91 3.90 -4.47
C SER A 63 -19.13 4.53 -3.35
N SER A 64 -18.28 3.74 -2.72
CA SER A 64 -17.36 4.19 -1.68
C SER A 64 -15.94 3.74 -1.96
N GLY A 65 -15.00 4.57 -1.57
CA GLY A 65 -13.58 4.28 -1.59
C GLY A 65 -12.88 4.98 -0.43
N SER A 66 -11.59 5.08 -0.53
CA SER A 66 -10.72 5.75 0.44
C SER A 66 -9.89 6.83 -0.22
N GLY A 67 -9.30 7.67 0.59
CA GLY A 67 -8.32 8.66 0.18
C GLY A 67 -7.36 8.97 1.31
N VAL A 68 -6.29 9.70 1.01
CA VAL A 68 -5.35 10.20 2.01
C VAL A 68 -5.05 11.67 1.80
N ILE A 69 -5.16 12.45 2.87
CA ILE A 69 -4.84 13.88 2.88
C ILE A 69 -3.34 14.03 2.96
N ILE A 70 -2.75 14.73 1.99
CA ILE A 70 -1.29 14.87 1.83
C ILE A 70 -0.80 16.32 1.97
N SER A 71 -1.70 17.23 2.31
CA SER A 71 -1.32 18.63 2.52
C SER A 71 -2.26 19.32 3.50
N ARG A 72 -1.73 20.29 4.23
CA ARG A 72 -2.45 21.10 5.20
C ARG A 72 -3.70 21.78 4.63
N ASN A 73 -3.67 22.12 3.35
CA ASN A 73 -4.81 22.75 2.68
C ASN A 73 -5.83 21.75 2.10
N GLY A 74 -5.73 20.46 2.45
CA GLY A 74 -6.74 19.44 2.13
C GLY A 74 -6.65 18.86 0.71
N LEU A 75 -5.44 18.69 0.15
CA LEU A 75 -5.27 17.90 -1.06
C LEU A 75 -5.28 16.42 -0.69
N ILE A 76 -6.08 15.64 -1.39
CA ILE A 76 -6.28 14.20 -1.19
C ILE A 76 -5.79 13.45 -2.43
N LEU A 77 -5.04 12.37 -2.23
CA LEU A 77 -4.80 11.36 -3.26
C LEU A 77 -5.78 10.21 -3.09
N THR A 78 -6.26 9.70 -4.23
CA THR A 78 -7.15 8.52 -4.31
C THR A 78 -6.91 7.74 -5.60
N ALA A 79 -7.62 6.63 -5.80
CA ALA A 79 -7.60 5.89 -7.05
C ALA A 79 -8.53 6.54 -8.09
N GLY A 80 -8.14 6.44 -9.36
CA GLY A 80 -8.90 7.04 -10.46
C GLY A 80 -10.32 6.49 -10.57
N HIS A 81 -10.48 5.16 -10.41
CA HIS A 81 -11.78 4.50 -10.50
C HIS A 81 -12.75 4.87 -9.36
N VAL A 82 -12.26 5.39 -8.22
CA VAL A 82 -13.10 5.83 -7.10
C VAL A 82 -13.87 7.12 -7.46
N VAL A 83 -13.30 7.96 -8.29
CA VAL A 83 -13.85 9.28 -8.64
C VAL A 83 -14.18 9.42 -10.13
N GLU A 84 -14.15 8.32 -10.89
CA GLU A 84 -14.42 8.35 -12.33
C GLU A 84 -15.82 8.89 -12.63
N GLY A 85 -15.88 9.94 -13.45
CA GLY A 85 -17.14 10.59 -13.85
C GLY A 85 -17.79 11.46 -12.77
N LEU A 86 -17.13 11.67 -11.63
CA LEU A 86 -17.63 12.51 -10.54
C LEU A 86 -16.96 13.90 -10.56
N GLU A 87 -17.73 14.93 -10.22
CA GLU A 87 -17.20 16.29 -9.97
C GLU A 87 -16.97 16.55 -8.48
N GLU A 88 -17.79 15.95 -7.63
CA GLU A 88 -17.72 16.09 -6.18
C GLU A 88 -17.91 14.74 -5.47
N VAL A 89 -17.35 14.63 -4.28
CA VAL A 89 -17.50 13.49 -3.36
C VAL A 89 -17.72 14.00 -1.94
N THR A 90 -18.40 13.22 -1.13
CA THR A 90 -18.44 13.41 0.32
C THR A 90 -17.21 12.76 0.94
N VAL A 91 -16.43 13.55 1.66
CA VAL A 91 -15.24 13.10 2.39
C VAL A 91 -15.65 12.85 3.84
N VAL A 92 -15.53 11.62 4.31
CA VAL A 92 -15.89 11.23 5.68
C VAL A 92 -14.62 10.89 6.46
N PHE A 93 -14.40 11.61 7.55
CA PHE A 93 -13.25 11.45 8.44
C PHE A 93 -13.48 10.30 9.42
N SER A 94 -12.41 9.82 10.05
CA SER A 94 -12.47 8.72 11.02
C SER A 94 -13.36 9.00 12.24
N ASP A 95 -13.59 10.28 12.57
CA ASP A 95 -14.50 10.73 13.63
C ASP A 95 -15.96 10.90 13.18
N GLY A 96 -16.27 10.58 11.92
CA GLY A 96 -17.59 10.70 11.31
C GLY A 96 -17.94 12.09 10.79
N LYS A 97 -17.07 13.09 10.98
CA LYS A 97 -17.25 14.39 10.33
C LYS A 97 -17.24 14.26 8.83
N GLN A 98 -17.98 15.12 8.16
CA GLN A 98 -18.08 15.15 6.71
C GLN A 98 -17.65 16.50 6.17
N ALA A 99 -17.01 16.47 5.01
CA ALA A 99 -16.66 17.65 4.24
C ALA A 99 -16.92 17.39 2.75
N ARG A 100 -17.03 18.46 1.96
CA ARG A 100 -17.16 18.35 0.52
C ARG A 100 -15.80 18.30 -0.13
N GLY A 101 -15.56 17.31 -1.01
CA GLY A 101 -14.38 17.18 -1.83
C GLY A 101 -14.70 17.44 -3.29
N ARG A 102 -14.00 18.39 -3.92
CA ARG A 102 -14.05 18.61 -5.37
C ARG A 102 -13.03 17.70 -6.04
N VAL A 103 -13.47 16.90 -7.00
CA VAL A 103 -12.59 16.11 -7.85
C VAL A 103 -11.80 17.07 -8.73
N LEU A 104 -10.47 16.91 -8.74
CA LEU A 104 -9.59 17.68 -9.62
C LEU A 104 -9.39 16.89 -10.92
N GLY A 105 -8.28 16.19 -11.06
CA GLY A 105 -7.97 15.41 -12.24
C GLY A 105 -7.72 13.93 -11.95
N SER A 106 -7.73 13.14 -13.02
CA SER A 106 -7.45 11.71 -12.94
C SER A 106 -6.68 11.18 -14.13
N ASN A 107 -5.73 10.26 -13.89
CA ASN A 107 -5.11 9.42 -14.91
C ASN A 107 -5.63 7.99 -14.72
N LEU A 108 -6.61 7.60 -15.54
CA LEU A 108 -7.25 6.30 -15.45
C LEU A 108 -6.31 5.14 -15.84
N SER A 109 -5.30 5.39 -16.69
CA SER A 109 -4.32 4.36 -17.06
C SER A 109 -3.37 3.98 -15.92
N LYS A 110 -3.16 4.90 -14.98
CA LYS A 110 -2.35 4.69 -13.75
C LYS A 110 -3.23 4.54 -12.51
N ASP A 111 -4.55 4.60 -12.68
CA ASP A 111 -5.52 4.54 -11.61
C ASP A 111 -5.19 5.53 -10.47
N SER A 112 -4.95 6.78 -10.83
CA SER A 112 -4.57 7.86 -9.91
C SER A 112 -5.48 9.07 -10.08
N ALA A 113 -5.90 9.70 -8.98
CA ALA A 113 -6.72 10.90 -8.98
C ALA A 113 -6.43 11.80 -7.79
N MET A 114 -6.84 13.06 -7.91
CA MET A 114 -6.76 14.07 -6.85
C MET A 114 -8.13 14.65 -6.53
N VAL A 115 -8.35 14.88 -5.25
CA VAL A 115 -9.54 15.56 -4.71
C VAL A 115 -9.07 16.69 -3.82
N LYS A 116 -9.81 17.80 -3.80
CA LYS A 116 -9.51 18.97 -2.97
C LYS A 116 -10.68 19.23 -2.02
N LEU A 117 -10.41 19.26 -0.72
CA LEU A 117 -11.38 19.69 0.28
C LEU A 117 -11.80 21.14 0.00
N ALA A 118 -13.10 21.40 0.08
CA ALA A 118 -13.68 22.68 -0.29
C ALA A 118 -13.49 23.76 0.78
N GLU A 119 -13.46 23.37 2.06
CA GLU A 119 -13.30 24.27 3.17
C GLU A 119 -11.84 24.73 3.31
N GLU A 120 -11.65 26.04 3.52
CA GLU A 120 -10.34 26.67 3.72
C GLU A 120 -9.94 26.64 5.21
N VAL A 121 -9.69 25.44 5.73
CA VAL A 121 -9.20 25.21 7.08
C VAL A 121 -7.93 24.35 7.04
N GLU A 122 -7.22 24.25 8.16
CA GLU A 122 -6.08 23.35 8.27
C GLU A 122 -6.56 21.92 8.54
N TRP A 123 -6.10 20.99 7.71
CA TRP A 123 -6.43 19.58 7.79
C TRP A 123 -5.24 18.74 8.30
N PRO A 124 -5.50 17.69 9.07
CA PRO A 124 -4.45 16.70 9.34
C PRO A 124 -3.97 16.07 8.02
N PHE A 125 -2.69 15.89 7.87
CA PHE A 125 -2.11 15.33 6.65
C PHE A 125 -0.88 14.48 6.95
N VAL A 126 -0.47 13.70 5.97
CA VAL A 126 0.76 12.89 5.98
C VAL A 126 1.64 13.24 4.78
N GLU A 127 2.93 13.03 4.95
CA GLU A 127 3.91 13.33 3.90
C GLU A 127 3.97 12.25 2.81
N LEU A 128 4.31 12.68 1.60
CA LEU A 128 4.61 11.76 0.50
C LEU A 128 6.08 11.31 0.56
N GLY A 129 6.28 10.00 0.58
CA GLY A 129 7.59 9.38 0.44
C GLY A 129 8.07 9.31 -1.02
N ASP A 130 9.03 8.43 -1.27
CA ASP A 130 9.56 8.17 -2.61
C ASP A 130 9.37 6.69 -2.97
N SER A 131 8.52 6.42 -3.98
CA SER A 131 8.26 5.06 -4.44
C SER A 131 9.38 4.47 -5.33
N ARG A 132 10.34 5.29 -5.79
CA ARG A 132 11.49 4.81 -6.60
C ARG A 132 12.51 4.01 -5.79
N GLY A 133 12.61 4.32 -4.48
CA GLY A 133 13.49 3.61 -3.56
C GLY A 133 12.85 2.40 -2.87
N VAL A 134 11.65 1.99 -3.31
CA VAL A 134 10.98 0.83 -2.74
C VAL A 134 11.55 -0.45 -3.33
N GLU A 135 11.79 -1.44 -2.46
CA GLU A 135 12.35 -2.75 -2.82
C GLU A 135 11.42 -3.88 -2.38
N VAL A 136 11.46 -5.01 -3.08
CA VAL A 136 10.77 -6.24 -2.65
C VAL A 136 11.30 -6.66 -1.27
N GLY A 137 10.39 -6.98 -0.37
CA GLY A 137 10.70 -7.29 1.03
C GLY A 137 10.59 -6.11 2.00
N ASN A 138 10.52 -4.85 1.51
CA ASN A 138 10.29 -3.70 2.38
C ASN A 138 8.98 -3.86 3.15
N PHE A 139 9.00 -3.59 4.46
CA PHE A 139 7.79 -3.58 5.28
C PHE A 139 6.93 -2.36 4.99
N VAL A 140 5.62 -2.57 4.99
CA VAL A 140 4.61 -1.56 4.69
C VAL A 140 3.41 -1.64 5.63
N VAL A 141 2.71 -0.53 5.80
CA VAL A 141 1.45 -0.42 6.54
C VAL A 141 0.38 0.09 5.58
N SER A 142 -0.75 -0.60 5.53
CA SER A 142 -1.90 -0.26 4.69
C SER A 142 -3.06 0.19 5.56
N LEU A 143 -3.70 1.29 5.16
CA LEU A 143 -4.95 1.80 5.74
C LEU A 143 -5.98 2.02 4.65
N GLY A 144 -7.27 1.86 5.01
CA GLY A 144 -8.37 2.14 4.10
C GLY A 144 -9.71 1.84 4.77
N HIS A 145 -10.78 2.41 4.27
CA HIS A 145 -12.14 2.19 4.76
C HIS A 145 -12.76 0.94 4.13
N ALA A 146 -12.25 -0.21 4.54
CA ALA A 146 -12.70 -1.53 4.09
C ALA A 146 -14.22 -1.70 4.27
N GLY A 147 -14.95 -1.90 3.18
CA GLY A 147 -16.42 -1.95 3.19
C GLY A 147 -17.10 -0.58 3.23
N GLY A 148 -16.34 0.53 3.10
CA GLY A 148 -16.82 1.91 3.26
C GLY A 148 -16.65 2.43 4.69
N PHE A 149 -17.16 3.64 4.96
CA PHE A 149 -17.14 4.21 6.30
C PHE A 149 -17.97 3.38 7.28
N ASP A 150 -17.42 3.14 8.46
CA ASP A 150 -18.09 2.44 9.55
C ASP A 150 -17.89 3.24 10.84
N ALA A 151 -19.00 3.74 11.41
CA ALA A 151 -18.96 4.55 12.63
C ALA A 151 -18.59 3.74 13.89
N LEU A 152 -18.59 2.42 13.81
CA LEU A 152 -18.35 1.53 14.97
C LEU A 152 -16.88 1.05 15.03
N ARG A 153 -16.10 1.26 13.97
CA ARG A 153 -14.69 0.85 13.91
C ARG A 153 -13.83 1.81 13.09
N PRO A 154 -12.59 2.05 13.49
CA PRO A 154 -11.64 2.76 12.64
C PRO A 154 -11.27 1.94 11.39
N PRO A 155 -10.65 2.58 10.37
CA PRO A 155 -10.01 1.87 9.27
C PRO A 155 -9.07 0.77 9.78
N PRO A 156 -9.18 -0.46 9.27
CA PRO A 156 -8.30 -1.54 9.69
C PRO A 156 -6.86 -1.26 9.28
N VAL A 157 -5.95 -1.50 10.22
CA VAL A 157 -4.50 -1.42 10.01
C VAL A 157 -4.00 -2.78 9.54
N ARG A 158 -3.29 -2.81 8.41
CA ARG A 158 -2.65 -4.03 7.92
C ARG A 158 -1.15 -3.81 7.79
N PHE A 159 -0.39 -4.75 8.29
CA PHE A 159 1.06 -4.77 8.18
C PHE A 159 1.46 -5.88 7.23
N GLY A 160 2.34 -5.59 6.29
CA GLY A 160 2.80 -6.54 5.28
C GLY A 160 4.12 -6.13 4.65
N ARG A 161 4.36 -6.66 3.45
CA ARG A 161 5.59 -6.43 2.70
C ARG A 161 5.28 -6.15 1.24
N VAL A 162 6.19 -5.44 0.59
CA VAL A 162 6.27 -5.37 -0.86
C VAL A 162 6.64 -6.74 -1.41
N VAL A 163 5.85 -7.28 -2.32
CA VAL A 163 6.06 -8.60 -2.94
C VAL A 163 6.41 -8.53 -4.42
N ALA A 164 6.08 -7.41 -5.08
CA ALA A 164 6.38 -7.21 -6.49
C ALA A 164 6.54 -5.73 -6.82
N LEU A 165 7.31 -5.44 -7.86
CA LEU A 165 7.44 -4.11 -8.45
C LEU A 165 7.19 -4.23 -9.96
N ASN A 166 6.43 -3.26 -10.50
CA ASN A 166 6.09 -3.20 -11.92
C ASN A 166 6.80 -2.00 -12.58
N PRO A 167 7.37 -2.15 -13.79
CA PRO A 167 8.00 -1.05 -14.52
C PRO A 167 7.09 0.16 -14.79
N LEU A 168 5.77 -0.01 -14.75
CA LEU A 168 4.79 1.08 -14.88
C LEU A 168 4.56 1.85 -13.56
N GLY A 169 5.34 1.57 -12.52
CA GLY A 169 5.26 2.27 -11.24
C GLY A 169 4.20 1.73 -10.28
N PHE A 170 3.69 0.51 -10.52
CA PHE A 170 2.84 -0.17 -9.55
C PHE A 170 3.66 -0.99 -8.56
N ILE A 171 3.20 -1.02 -7.32
CA ILE A 171 3.79 -1.78 -6.21
C ILE A 171 2.81 -2.88 -5.83
N GLY A 172 3.27 -4.11 -5.77
CA GLY A 172 2.51 -5.24 -5.22
C GLY A 172 2.83 -5.44 -3.74
N SER A 173 1.81 -5.66 -2.90
CA SER A 173 2.00 -6.02 -1.49
C SER A 173 1.15 -7.22 -1.08
N ASP A 174 1.53 -7.85 0.05
CA ASP A 174 0.76 -8.90 0.71
C ASP A 174 -0.24 -8.34 1.74
N CYS A 175 -0.41 -7.01 1.82
CA CYS A 175 -1.48 -6.39 2.59
C CYS A 175 -2.83 -6.69 1.93
N ALA A 176 -3.64 -7.55 2.54
CA ALA A 176 -4.94 -7.91 2.00
C ALA A 176 -5.88 -6.70 1.90
N LEU A 177 -6.38 -6.43 0.70
CA LEU A 177 -7.37 -5.38 0.42
C LEU A 177 -8.74 -6.00 0.16
N ILE A 178 -9.79 -5.23 0.44
CA ILE A 178 -11.17 -5.55 0.07
C ILE A 178 -11.85 -4.31 -0.54
N GLY A 179 -13.08 -4.44 -1.03
CA GLY A 179 -13.88 -3.30 -1.52
C GLY A 179 -13.94 -2.18 -0.49
N GLY A 180 -13.81 -0.92 -0.93
CA GLY A 180 -13.73 0.26 -0.07
C GLY A 180 -12.31 0.70 0.30
N ASP A 181 -11.32 -0.19 0.28
CA ASP A 181 -9.91 0.17 0.49
C ASP A 181 -9.31 0.97 -0.68
N SER A 182 -9.86 0.83 -1.90
CA SER A 182 -9.43 1.55 -3.10
C SER A 182 -9.22 3.04 -2.83
N GLY A 183 -8.07 3.57 -3.20
CA GLY A 183 -7.68 4.96 -2.94
C GLY A 183 -7.02 5.21 -1.58
N GLY A 184 -7.03 4.24 -0.67
CA GLY A 184 -6.34 4.34 0.62
C GLY A 184 -4.82 4.27 0.50
N PRO A 185 -4.07 4.72 1.52
CA PRO A 185 -2.61 4.81 1.50
C PRO A 185 -1.90 3.51 1.84
N LEU A 186 -0.77 3.28 1.18
CA LEU A 186 0.28 2.37 1.58
C LEU A 186 1.46 3.19 2.11
N PHE A 187 1.85 2.95 3.36
CA PHE A 187 2.93 3.66 4.06
C PHE A 187 4.21 2.84 4.14
N ASN A 188 5.35 3.51 4.12
CA ASN A 188 6.60 2.95 4.63
C ASN A 188 6.66 3.05 6.18
N LEU A 189 7.69 2.45 6.81
CA LEU A 189 7.86 2.51 8.26
C LEU A 189 8.32 3.87 8.82
N LYS A 190 8.45 4.90 7.97
CA LYS A 190 8.65 6.30 8.40
C LYS A 190 7.32 7.04 8.53
N GLY A 191 6.20 6.43 8.08
CA GLY A 191 4.88 7.06 8.02
C GLY A 191 4.67 7.93 6.80
N GLU A 192 5.47 7.75 5.75
CA GLU A 192 5.33 8.43 4.48
C GLU A 192 4.51 7.57 3.51
N VAL A 193 3.58 8.18 2.76
CA VAL A 193 2.80 7.49 1.73
C VAL A 193 3.70 7.17 0.54
N ILE A 194 3.82 5.90 0.19
CA ILE A 194 4.60 5.42 -0.96
C ILE A 194 3.73 4.98 -2.14
N ALA A 195 2.47 4.63 -1.88
CA ALA A 195 1.53 4.24 -2.93
C ALA A 195 0.07 4.41 -2.47
N ILE A 196 -0.85 4.33 -3.42
CA ILE A 196 -2.31 4.40 -3.24
C ILE A 196 -2.92 3.08 -3.72
N HIS A 197 -3.84 2.50 -2.95
CA HIS A 197 -4.50 1.23 -3.26
C HIS A 197 -5.30 1.33 -4.56
N SER A 198 -5.06 0.41 -5.48
CA SER A 198 -5.66 0.41 -6.81
C SER A 198 -6.53 -0.82 -7.04
N SER A 199 -5.97 -2.00 -7.02
CA SER A 199 -6.72 -3.20 -7.37
C SER A 199 -6.33 -4.41 -6.52
N ILE A 200 -7.29 -5.31 -6.39
CA ILE A 200 -7.13 -6.60 -5.72
C ILE A 200 -6.61 -7.61 -6.75
N GLY A 201 -5.56 -8.33 -6.42
CA GLY A 201 -5.05 -9.42 -7.24
C GLY A 201 -5.89 -10.70 -7.14
N ALA A 202 -5.54 -11.70 -7.92
CA ALA A 202 -6.20 -13.02 -7.88
C ALA A 202 -5.97 -13.76 -6.54
N SER A 203 -5.02 -13.30 -5.73
CA SER A 203 -4.71 -13.83 -4.41
C SER A 203 -4.75 -12.69 -3.39
N LEU A 204 -5.24 -12.97 -2.17
CA LEU A 204 -5.22 -12.02 -1.05
C LEU A 204 -3.81 -11.54 -0.67
N SER A 205 -2.76 -12.24 -1.13
CA SER A 205 -1.37 -11.89 -0.92
C SER A 205 -0.73 -11.11 -2.08
N ALA A 206 -1.52 -10.66 -3.07
CA ALA A 206 -1.02 -9.94 -4.24
C ALA A 206 -1.98 -8.80 -4.60
N ASN A 207 -1.85 -7.69 -3.91
CA ASN A 207 -2.67 -6.50 -4.12
C ASN A 207 -1.81 -5.39 -4.75
N ASN A 208 -2.39 -4.61 -5.67
CA ASN A 208 -1.67 -3.62 -6.46
C ASN A 208 -1.95 -2.21 -5.96
N HIS A 209 -0.91 -1.39 -5.95
CA HIS A 209 -0.93 -0.01 -5.51
C HIS A 209 -0.22 0.87 -6.53
N THR A 210 -0.81 2.01 -6.85
CA THR A 210 -0.18 3.02 -7.71
C THR A 210 0.86 3.79 -6.91
N GLY A 211 2.13 3.68 -7.28
CA GLY A 211 3.24 4.35 -6.61
C GLY A 211 3.13 5.87 -6.69
N VAL A 212 3.52 6.59 -5.63
CA VAL A 212 3.44 8.06 -5.58
C VAL A 212 4.24 8.74 -6.69
N GLN A 213 5.23 8.10 -7.28
CA GLN A 213 5.95 8.63 -8.43
C GLN A 213 5.05 8.84 -9.65
N ASN A 214 4.00 8.01 -9.83
CA ASN A 214 3.00 8.21 -10.87
C ASN A 214 2.23 9.51 -10.68
N PHE A 215 1.83 9.83 -9.44
CA PHE A 215 1.21 11.11 -9.10
C PHE A 215 2.18 12.29 -9.32
N ARG A 216 3.45 12.15 -8.89
CA ARG A 216 4.46 13.22 -9.09
C ARG A 216 4.71 13.52 -10.57
N THR A 217 4.74 12.49 -11.42
CA THR A 217 4.92 12.64 -12.86
C THR A 217 3.76 13.41 -13.50
N ASP A 218 2.54 13.17 -13.03
CA ASP A 218 1.32 13.70 -13.60
C ASP A 218 0.75 14.89 -12.80
N TRP A 219 1.50 15.42 -11.82
CA TRP A 219 1.05 16.36 -10.80
C TRP A 219 0.32 17.58 -11.35
N GLU A 220 0.96 18.30 -12.28
CA GLU A 220 0.41 19.53 -12.87
C GLU A 220 -0.89 19.26 -13.62
N ARG A 221 -0.98 18.15 -14.34
CA ARG A 221 -2.18 17.79 -15.07
C ARG A 221 -3.32 17.43 -14.13
N LEU A 222 -3.03 16.66 -13.08
CA LEU A 222 -4.01 16.29 -12.06
C LEU A 222 -4.53 17.52 -11.31
N ILE A 223 -3.66 18.42 -10.87
CA ILE A 223 -4.03 19.66 -10.15
C ILE A 223 -4.89 20.57 -11.05
N ASN A 224 -4.59 20.64 -12.35
CA ASN A 224 -5.32 21.46 -13.32
C ASN A 224 -6.66 20.84 -13.75
N GLY A 225 -7.05 19.69 -13.21
CA GLY A 225 -8.35 19.08 -13.48
C GLY A 225 -8.42 18.25 -14.75
N GLU A 226 -7.28 17.85 -15.33
CA GLU A 226 -7.28 17.02 -16.52
C GLU A 226 -7.66 15.57 -16.18
N THR A 227 -8.53 14.98 -17.01
CA THR A 227 -8.87 13.55 -16.95
C THR A 227 -8.49 12.88 -18.26
N TRP A 228 -7.73 11.81 -18.17
CA TRP A 228 -7.25 11.07 -19.34
C TRP A 228 -6.98 9.60 -19.04
N GLY A 229 -6.70 8.87 -20.10
CA GLY A 229 -6.41 7.44 -20.00
C GLY A 229 -7.68 6.60 -20.01
N ARG A 230 -7.51 5.33 -19.71
CA ARG A 230 -8.61 4.37 -19.66
C ARG A 230 -8.28 3.35 -18.56
N LEU A 231 -9.24 3.04 -17.72
CA LEU A 231 -9.12 1.94 -16.75
C LEU A 231 -8.98 0.62 -17.51
N THR A 232 -7.89 -0.07 -17.25
CA THR A 232 -7.75 -1.46 -17.65
C THR A 232 -7.97 -2.28 -16.39
N MET A 233 -8.95 -3.18 -16.37
CA MET A 233 -9.27 -4.07 -15.22
C MET A 233 -8.06 -4.87 -14.75
N ASN A 234 -7.03 -4.96 -15.59
CA ASN A 234 -5.72 -5.51 -15.27
C ASN A 234 -4.66 -4.57 -15.88
N PRO A 235 -3.90 -3.82 -15.06
CA PRO A 235 -2.83 -2.94 -15.56
C PRO A 235 -1.72 -3.69 -16.32
N LEU A 236 -1.69 -5.03 -16.25
CA LEU A 236 -0.80 -5.89 -17.03
C LEU A 236 -1.41 -6.27 -18.38
N MET A 237 -2.69 -6.02 -18.63
CA MET A 237 -3.34 -6.22 -19.93
C MET A 237 -3.16 -4.95 -20.77
N ASN A 238 -2.18 -4.96 -21.65
CA ASN A 238 -2.11 -4.00 -22.72
C ASN A 238 -3.27 -4.30 -23.73
N PRO A 239 -4.23 -3.39 -23.95
CA PRO A 239 -5.33 -3.62 -24.88
C PRO A 239 -4.85 -3.85 -26.33
N ASP A 240 -3.62 -3.41 -26.65
CA ASP A 240 -3.01 -3.57 -27.96
C ASP A 240 -2.20 -4.88 -28.10
N ARG A 241 -2.14 -5.70 -27.06
CA ARG A 241 -1.54 -7.04 -27.10
C ARG A 241 -2.58 -8.09 -26.79
N PRO A 242 -2.90 -9.00 -27.74
CA PRO A 242 -3.80 -10.11 -27.45
C PRO A 242 -3.18 -10.99 -26.36
N VAL A 243 -3.84 -11.05 -25.20
CA VAL A 243 -3.50 -12.02 -24.16
C VAL A 243 -4.21 -13.31 -24.51
N ILE A 244 -3.48 -14.38 -24.74
CA ILE A 244 -4.04 -15.72 -24.85
C ILE A 244 -4.50 -16.12 -23.45
N GLY A 245 -5.78 -15.88 -23.14
CA GLY A 245 -6.41 -16.32 -21.91
C GLY A 245 -6.69 -17.82 -22.00
N PHE A 246 -6.11 -18.60 -21.10
CA PHE A 246 -6.60 -19.94 -20.82
C PHE A 246 -7.76 -19.81 -19.82
N ASN A 247 -8.98 -20.07 -20.27
CA ASN A 247 -10.07 -20.36 -19.35
C ASN A 247 -9.80 -21.77 -18.78
N VAL A 248 -9.47 -21.84 -17.51
CA VAL A 248 -9.49 -23.11 -16.76
C VAL A 248 -10.94 -23.29 -16.33
N ALA A 249 -11.59 -24.28 -16.92
CA ALA A 249 -12.92 -24.71 -16.54
C ALA A 249 -12.88 -25.43 -15.17
#